data_bf4d255e1a68ba24ff930c9c9c27899d
#
_entry.id   bf4d255e1a68ba24ff930c9c9c27899d
#
_cell.length_a   1.000
_cell.length_b   1.000
_cell.length_c   1.000
_cell.angle_alpha   90.00
_cell.angle_beta   90.00
_cell.angle_gamma   90.00
#
_symmetry.space_group_name_H-M   'P 1'
#
loop_
_entity.id
_entity.type
_entity.pdbx_description
1 polymer ?
#
loop_
_entity_poly.entity_id
_entity_poly.type
_entity_poly.pdbx_seq_one_letter_code
_entity_poly.pdbx_strand_id
1 'polypeptide(L)'
;TTVNHLMLHKLGLNTFYGQSFLADICEMDHEMLPYTATYFEELIRTGKIAKIEPSDVWYEERTDWSPAAIGTPRTAHPNEGFLLLQGSSVFQGKILGGCLEVLYDIFDNSRYADSVSMCEKYELFPPKEDWAGKILLLETCEEQPVPQLYRKMVQTLKKTGIFEVISGIICGK
;
A
#
# COMPACT_ATOMS: atom_id res chain seq x y z
N THR A 1 7.08 3.72 -4.62
CA THR A 1 6.74 3.67 -3.17
C THR A 1 7.07 2.33 -2.56
N THR A 2 6.50 1.20 -3.03
CA THR A 2 6.78 -0.15 -2.48
C THR A 2 8.26 -0.50 -2.51
N VAL A 3 8.94 -0.30 -3.64
CA VAL A 3 10.40 -0.52 -3.75
C VAL A 3 11.18 0.34 -2.78
N ASN A 4 10.83 1.63 -2.65
CA ASN A 4 11.49 2.52 -1.69
C ASN A 4 11.29 2.04 -0.24
N HIS A 5 10.09 1.55 0.08
CA HIS A 5 9.80 0.98 1.39
C HIS A 5 10.70 -0.21 1.70
N LEU A 6 10.85 -1.15 0.76
CA LEU A 6 11.74 -2.30 0.91
C LEU A 6 13.21 -1.88 1.02
N MET A 7 13.68 -0.97 0.16
CA MET A 7 15.05 -0.47 0.19
C MET A 7 15.39 0.22 1.52
N LEU A 8 14.54 1.13 1.98
CA LEU A 8 14.78 1.89 3.20
C LEU A 8 14.63 1.03 4.45
N HIS A 9 13.81 -0.03 4.39
CA HIS A 9 13.75 -1.04 5.45
C HIS A 9 15.12 -1.70 5.69
N LYS A 10 15.87 -2.05 4.65
CA LYS A 10 17.23 -2.61 4.76
C LYS A 10 18.20 -1.67 5.48
N LEU A 11 17.97 -0.38 5.38
CA LEU A 11 18.79 0.65 6.07
C LEU A 11 18.27 0.98 7.48
N GLY A 12 17.27 0.27 7.97
CA GLY A 12 16.63 0.52 9.26
C GLY A 12 15.80 1.81 9.32
N LEU A 13 15.44 2.36 8.16
CA LEU A 13 14.67 3.59 8.07
C LEU A 13 13.17 3.31 7.97
N ASN A 14 12.39 4.13 8.66
CA ASN A 14 10.94 4.14 8.50
C ASN A 14 10.55 4.97 7.28
N THR A 15 9.50 4.55 6.60
CA THR A 15 8.92 5.26 5.47
C THR A 15 7.45 5.51 5.70
N PHE A 16 6.92 6.52 5.02
CA PHE A 16 5.48 6.75 4.95
C PHE A 16 4.95 6.14 3.65
N TYR A 17 3.86 5.41 3.78
CA TYR A 17 3.17 4.77 2.67
C TYR A 17 1.69 5.18 2.71
N GLY A 18 1.17 5.70 1.63
CA GLY A 18 -0.21 6.14 1.52
C GLY A 18 -0.34 7.40 0.67
N GLN A 19 -0.54 8.55 1.29
CA GLN A 19 -0.92 9.79 0.63
C GLN A 19 -0.01 10.17 -0.55
N SER A 20 -0.64 10.35 -1.71
CA SER A 20 -0.03 10.87 -2.93
C SER A 20 -0.19 12.39 -2.98
N PHE A 21 0.85 13.09 -3.42
CA PHE A 21 0.78 14.54 -3.56
C PHE A 21 -0.30 14.96 -4.57
N LEU A 22 -0.32 14.30 -5.72
CA LEU A 22 -1.23 14.68 -6.80
C LEU A 22 -2.69 14.24 -6.53
N ALA A 23 -2.88 12.99 -6.12
CA ALA A 23 -4.23 12.43 -6.02
C ALA A 23 -4.93 12.71 -4.69
N ASP A 24 -4.18 13.05 -3.64
CA ASP A 24 -4.75 13.21 -2.30
C ASP A 24 -4.56 14.62 -1.75
N ILE A 25 -3.33 15.16 -1.80
CA ILE A 25 -3.03 16.48 -1.21
C ILE A 25 -3.47 17.60 -2.15
N CYS A 26 -3.19 17.46 -3.46
CA CYS A 26 -3.60 18.40 -4.49
C CYS A 26 -4.94 17.96 -5.13
N GLU A 27 -5.95 17.63 -4.32
CA GLU A 27 -7.28 17.29 -4.81
C GLU A 27 -7.82 18.43 -5.72
N MET A 28 -8.47 18.04 -6.81
CA MET A 28 -9.02 19.02 -7.77
C MET A 28 -10.30 19.70 -7.28
N ASP A 29 -10.90 19.24 -6.19
CA ASP A 29 -11.95 19.97 -5.47
C ASP A 29 -11.35 21.19 -4.76
N HIS A 30 -12.19 22.00 -4.12
CA HIS A 30 -11.77 23.23 -3.43
C HIS A 30 -10.88 22.96 -2.22
N GLU A 31 -11.01 21.79 -1.60
CA GLU A 31 -10.28 21.41 -0.39
C GLU A 31 -9.86 19.95 -0.46
N MET A 32 -8.82 19.59 0.31
CA MET A 32 -8.47 18.18 0.54
C MET A 32 -9.66 17.42 1.14
N LEU A 33 -9.78 16.15 0.80
CA LEU A 33 -10.76 15.28 1.45
C LEU A 33 -10.55 15.29 2.97
N PRO A 34 -11.61 15.37 3.79
CA PRO A 34 -11.49 15.57 5.24
C PRO A 34 -10.61 14.55 5.96
N TYR A 35 -10.69 13.28 5.56
CA TYR A 35 -9.87 12.22 6.13
C TYR A 35 -8.38 12.44 5.81
N THR A 36 -8.06 12.77 4.56
CA THR A 36 -6.69 13.11 4.14
C THR A 36 -6.15 14.31 4.90
N ALA A 37 -6.93 15.39 4.99
CA ALA A 37 -6.55 16.61 5.69
C ALA A 37 -6.20 16.32 7.16
N THR A 38 -7.05 15.56 7.85
CA THR A 38 -6.84 15.21 9.27
C THR A 38 -5.49 14.55 9.51
N TYR A 39 -5.16 13.50 8.75
CA TYR A 39 -3.91 12.75 8.97
C TYR A 39 -2.69 13.46 8.40
N PHE A 40 -2.84 14.20 7.30
CA PHE A 40 -1.76 15.01 6.75
C PHE A 40 -1.36 16.15 7.70
N GLU A 41 -2.32 16.85 8.26
CA GLU A 41 -2.07 17.91 9.26
C GLU A 41 -1.45 17.36 10.54
N GLU A 42 -1.91 16.20 11.05
CA GLU A 42 -1.30 15.55 12.19
C GLU A 42 0.16 15.21 11.91
N LEU A 43 0.45 14.62 10.74
CA LEU A 43 1.81 14.26 10.33
C LEU A 43 2.73 15.49 10.25
N ILE A 44 2.30 16.55 9.56
CA ILE A 44 3.10 17.78 9.41
C ILE A 44 3.36 18.44 10.75
N ARG A 45 2.38 18.49 11.64
CA ARG A 45 2.50 19.17 12.94
C ARG A 45 3.32 18.37 13.95
N THR A 46 3.20 17.04 13.95
CA THR A 46 3.75 16.19 15.03
C THR A 46 4.88 15.28 14.59
N GLY A 47 5.08 15.11 13.28
CA GLY A 47 6.03 14.14 12.70
C GLY A 47 5.61 12.68 12.83
N LYS A 48 4.40 12.40 13.30
CA LYS A 48 3.87 11.05 13.47
C LYS A 48 2.35 11.03 13.37
N ILE A 49 1.79 9.87 13.11
CA ILE A 49 0.37 9.57 13.23
C ILE A 49 0.21 8.58 14.39
N ALA A 50 -0.49 8.97 15.44
CA ALA A 50 -0.61 8.16 16.66
C ALA A 50 -1.60 7.00 16.49
N LYS A 51 -2.68 7.21 15.74
CA LYS A 51 -3.74 6.24 15.50
C LYS A 51 -4.38 6.49 14.15
N ILE A 52 -4.65 5.43 13.41
CA ILE A 52 -5.45 5.49 12.17
C ILE A 52 -6.77 4.78 12.44
N GLU A 53 -7.86 5.48 12.25
CA GLU A 53 -9.23 4.95 12.30
C GLU A 53 -9.79 4.84 10.89
N PRO A 54 -10.76 3.94 10.63
CA PRO A 54 -11.40 3.91 9.32
C PRO A 54 -12.16 5.19 9.06
N SER A 55 -12.16 5.64 7.82
CA SER A 55 -13.06 6.73 7.39
C SER A 55 -14.51 6.23 7.38
N ASP A 56 -15.47 7.12 7.67
CA ASP A 56 -16.90 6.82 7.53
C ASP A 56 -17.34 6.71 6.07
N VAL A 57 -16.52 7.26 5.16
CA VAL A 57 -16.80 7.26 3.72
C VAL A 57 -15.55 6.86 2.93
N TRP A 58 -15.76 6.28 1.76
CA TRP A 58 -14.75 6.16 0.72
C TRP A 58 -15.19 6.93 -0.52
N TYR A 59 -14.25 7.32 -1.37
CA TYR A 59 -14.50 8.13 -2.56
C TYR A 59 -14.12 7.36 -3.81
N GLU A 60 -14.92 7.53 -4.87
CA GLU A 60 -14.54 7.02 -6.18
C GLU A 60 -13.22 7.65 -6.65
N GLU A 61 -12.44 6.87 -7.37
CA GLU A 61 -11.22 7.37 -7.98
C GLU A 61 -11.54 8.45 -9.01
N ARG A 62 -10.75 9.51 -9.03
CA ARG A 62 -10.86 10.55 -10.05
C ARG A 62 -10.27 10.05 -11.37
N THR A 63 -11.10 9.98 -12.38
CA THR A 63 -10.72 9.58 -13.74
C THR A 63 -10.55 10.76 -14.69
N ASP A 64 -11.21 11.89 -14.43
CA ASP A 64 -11.05 13.13 -15.19
C ASP A 64 -10.09 14.10 -14.48
N TRP A 65 -8.95 14.36 -15.11
CA TRP A 65 -7.92 15.29 -14.66
C TRP A 65 -7.82 16.53 -15.55
N SER A 66 -8.81 16.77 -16.38
CA SER A 66 -8.88 17.95 -17.23
C SER A 66 -9.18 19.22 -16.44
N PRO A 67 -8.92 20.42 -16.99
CA PRO A 67 -9.31 21.67 -16.36
C PRO A 67 -10.80 21.78 -16.01
N ALA A 68 -11.67 21.05 -16.70
CA ALA A 68 -13.11 21.04 -16.43
C ALA A 68 -13.46 20.33 -15.11
N ALA A 69 -12.57 19.47 -14.59
CA ALA A 69 -12.76 18.79 -13.33
C ALA A 69 -12.38 19.64 -12.10
N ILE A 70 -11.76 20.82 -12.30
CA ILE A 70 -11.40 21.72 -11.19
C ILE A 70 -12.66 22.20 -10.48
N GLY A 71 -12.68 22.09 -9.15
CA GLY A 71 -13.82 22.44 -8.31
C GLY A 71 -14.96 21.42 -8.31
N THR A 72 -14.74 20.21 -8.87
CA THR A 72 -15.74 19.14 -8.83
C THR A 72 -15.45 18.15 -7.70
N PRO A 73 -16.44 17.83 -6.84
CA PRO A 73 -16.25 16.84 -5.80
C PRO A 73 -16.18 15.40 -6.37
N ARG A 74 -15.57 14.51 -5.61
CA ARG A 74 -15.66 13.05 -5.87
C ARG A 74 -16.97 12.50 -5.33
N THR A 75 -17.47 11.43 -5.95
CA THR A 75 -18.62 10.69 -5.41
C THR A 75 -18.19 9.97 -4.14
N ALA A 76 -18.95 10.20 -3.05
CA ALA A 76 -18.72 9.57 -1.76
C ALA A 76 -19.69 8.42 -1.51
N HIS A 77 -19.20 7.36 -0.87
CA HIS A 77 -19.97 6.20 -0.49
C HIS A 77 -19.72 5.84 0.99
N PRO A 78 -20.70 5.28 1.70
CA PRO A 78 -20.50 4.76 3.05
C PRO A 78 -19.38 3.72 3.10
N ASN A 79 -18.56 3.77 4.15
CA ASN A 79 -17.49 2.82 4.40
C ASN A 79 -17.85 1.95 5.62
N GLU A 80 -17.77 0.64 5.46
CA GLU A 80 -18.02 -0.32 6.56
C GLU A 80 -16.84 -0.45 7.54
N GLY A 81 -15.73 0.23 7.26
CA GLY A 81 -14.52 0.19 8.07
C GLY A 81 -13.67 -1.05 7.86
N PHE A 82 -12.89 -1.42 8.88
CA PHE A 82 -12.00 -2.57 8.80
C PHE A 82 -12.77 -3.87 9.04
N LEU A 83 -12.62 -4.83 8.13
CA LEU A 83 -13.25 -6.14 8.20
C LEU A 83 -12.22 -7.20 8.62
N LEU A 84 -12.51 -7.93 9.70
CA LEU A 84 -11.70 -9.08 10.09
C LEU A 84 -12.06 -10.28 9.21
N LEU A 85 -11.13 -10.72 8.38
CA LEU A 85 -11.32 -11.86 7.49
C LEU A 85 -10.94 -13.18 8.17
N GLN A 86 -9.90 -13.18 9.02
CA GLN A 86 -9.41 -14.39 9.67
C GLN A 86 -8.57 -14.05 10.90
N GLY A 87 -8.61 -14.93 11.91
CA GLY A 87 -7.72 -14.88 13.07
C GLY A 87 -8.19 -13.94 14.18
N SER A 88 -7.23 -13.33 14.90
CA SER A 88 -7.51 -12.41 16.00
C SER A 88 -7.75 -10.98 15.48
N SER A 89 -8.68 -10.26 16.10
CA SER A 89 -8.91 -8.83 15.84
C SER A 89 -7.77 -7.94 16.36
N VAL A 90 -6.87 -8.49 17.19
CA VAL A 90 -5.70 -7.77 17.70
C VAL A 90 -4.45 -8.55 17.34
N PHE A 91 -3.55 -7.91 16.63
CA PHE A 91 -2.23 -8.42 16.29
C PHE A 91 -1.22 -7.26 16.26
N GLN A 92 0.06 -7.58 16.39
CA GLN A 92 1.11 -6.59 16.52
C GLN A 92 2.30 -6.94 15.61
N GLY A 93 2.91 -5.92 15.02
CA GLY A 93 4.11 -6.05 14.19
C GLY A 93 4.43 -4.75 13.46
N LYS A 94 5.63 -4.65 12.93
CA LYS A 94 6.00 -3.59 11.99
C LYS A 94 5.38 -3.91 10.63
N ILE A 95 4.83 -2.90 9.97
CA ILE A 95 4.26 -3.04 8.62
C ILE A 95 5.38 -3.06 7.59
N LEU A 96 5.30 -4.00 6.66
CA LEU A 96 6.16 -4.09 5.48
C LEU A 96 5.32 -4.61 4.32
N GLY A 97 5.60 -4.15 3.10
CA GLY A 97 4.86 -4.55 1.91
C GLY A 97 4.42 -3.37 1.06
N GLY A 98 3.22 -3.42 0.49
CA GLY A 98 2.63 -2.40 -0.36
C GLY A 98 1.91 -3.00 -1.57
N CYS A 99 2.08 -2.39 -2.76
CA CYS A 99 1.45 -2.80 -4.00
C CYS A 99 1.88 -4.21 -4.42
N LEU A 100 0.90 -5.10 -4.58
CA LEU A 100 1.13 -6.52 -4.91
C LEU A 100 1.78 -6.69 -6.29
N GLU A 101 1.39 -5.89 -7.26
CA GLU A 101 1.98 -5.88 -8.60
C GLU A 101 3.47 -5.54 -8.55
N VAL A 102 3.83 -4.51 -7.78
CA VAL A 102 5.24 -4.10 -7.60
C VAL A 102 6.03 -5.16 -6.83
N LEU A 103 5.44 -5.82 -5.82
CA LEU A 103 6.07 -6.94 -5.14
C LEU A 103 6.30 -8.12 -6.08
N TYR A 104 5.36 -8.35 -7.00
CA TYR A 104 5.47 -9.41 -8.00
C TYR A 104 6.55 -9.08 -9.05
N ASP A 105 6.66 -7.82 -9.50
CA ASP A 105 7.67 -7.37 -10.48
C ASP A 105 9.11 -7.62 -10.01
N ILE A 106 9.34 -7.79 -8.71
CA ILE A 106 10.64 -8.21 -8.16
C ILE A 106 11.06 -9.60 -8.68
N PHE A 107 10.08 -10.46 -8.98
CA PHE A 107 10.26 -11.85 -9.39
C PHE A 107 9.89 -12.12 -10.85
N ASP A 108 9.54 -11.09 -11.62
CA ASP A 108 9.03 -11.23 -12.98
C ASP A 108 9.58 -10.13 -13.90
N ASN A 109 10.02 -10.52 -15.08
CA ASN A 109 10.58 -9.61 -16.09
C ASN A 109 9.53 -9.13 -17.11
N SER A 110 8.24 -9.38 -16.89
CA SER A 110 7.20 -9.04 -17.88
C SER A 110 7.05 -7.53 -18.09
N ARG A 111 7.23 -6.74 -17.03
CA ARG A 111 7.15 -5.28 -17.11
C ARG A 111 8.49 -4.64 -17.53
N TYR A 112 9.59 -5.09 -16.97
CA TYR A 112 10.94 -4.62 -17.30
C TYR A 112 11.88 -5.81 -17.46
N ALA A 113 12.63 -5.84 -18.54
CA ALA A 113 13.46 -6.99 -18.92
C ALA A 113 14.55 -7.37 -17.90
N ASP A 114 14.95 -6.43 -17.05
CA ASP A 114 16.02 -6.57 -16.07
C ASP A 114 15.55 -6.53 -14.61
N SER A 115 14.24 -6.50 -14.34
CA SER A 115 13.67 -6.39 -12.99
C SER A 115 14.28 -7.42 -12.03
N VAL A 116 14.21 -8.70 -12.37
CA VAL A 116 14.67 -9.78 -11.50
C VAL A 116 16.15 -9.64 -11.18
N SER A 117 17.00 -9.45 -12.21
CA SER A 117 18.45 -9.34 -12.02
C SER A 117 18.85 -8.11 -11.19
N MET A 118 18.15 -6.99 -11.36
CA MET A 118 18.39 -5.79 -10.58
C MET A 118 17.92 -5.94 -9.14
N CYS A 119 16.75 -6.55 -8.94
CA CYS A 119 16.21 -6.79 -7.61
C CYS A 119 17.08 -7.80 -6.82
N GLU A 120 17.59 -8.85 -7.46
CA GLU A 120 18.54 -9.78 -6.88
C GLU A 120 19.87 -9.10 -6.53
N LYS A 121 20.45 -8.35 -7.47
CA LYS A 121 21.71 -7.62 -7.26
C LYS A 121 21.68 -6.71 -6.04
N TYR A 122 20.58 -6.04 -5.81
CA TYR A 122 20.40 -5.14 -4.67
C TYR A 122 19.66 -5.78 -3.49
N GLU A 123 19.32 -7.07 -3.60
CA GLU A 123 18.59 -7.83 -2.56
C GLU A 123 17.36 -7.05 -2.08
N LEU A 124 16.53 -6.57 -3.02
CA LEU A 124 15.42 -5.68 -2.69
C LEU A 124 14.33 -6.37 -1.89
N PHE A 125 14.07 -7.65 -2.15
CA PHE A 125 13.12 -8.42 -1.34
C PHE A 125 13.84 -8.96 -0.10
N PRO A 126 13.42 -8.56 1.11
CA PRO A 126 14.04 -9.01 2.34
C PRO A 126 13.99 -10.55 2.48
N PRO A 127 15.00 -11.19 3.07
CA PRO A 127 14.98 -12.62 3.36
C PRO A 127 13.85 -12.96 4.33
N LYS A 128 13.42 -14.23 4.34
CA LYS A 128 12.29 -14.73 5.13
C LYS A 128 12.38 -14.34 6.61
N GLU A 129 13.57 -14.38 7.18
CA GLU A 129 13.86 -14.07 8.58
C GLU A 129 13.49 -12.63 8.94
N ASP A 130 13.70 -11.70 8.02
CA ASP A 130 13.36 -10.29 8.21
C ASP A 130 11.85 -10.05 8.23
N TRP A 131 11.05 -10.96 7.69
CA TRP A 131 9.59 -10.91 7.75
C TRP A 131 9.02 -11.46 9.05
N ALA A 132 9.82 -12.12 9.88
CA ALA A 132 9.34 -12.72 11.11
C ALA A 132 8.68 -11.68 12.03
N GLY A 133 7.42 -11.95 12.39
CA GLY A 133 6.63 -11.07 13.26
C GLY A 133 6.17 -9.76 12.63
N LYS A 134 6.38 -9.53 11.34
CA LYS A 134 5.88 -8.33 10.64
C LYS A 134 4.43 -8.52 10.18
N ILE A 135 3.81 -7.42 9.85
CA ILE A 135 2.49 -7.35 9.22
C ILE A 135 2.72 -7.06 7.74
N LEU A 136 2.27 -7.96 6.88
CA LEU A 136 2.31 -7.76 5.44
C LEU A 136 1.17 -6.83 5.00
N LEU A 137 1.52 -5.69 4.43
CA LEU A 137 0.56 -4.84 3.72
C LEU A 137 0.48 -5.30 2.27
N LEU A 138 -0.72 -5.56 1.79
CA LEU A 138 -1.02 -5.86 0.39
C LEU A 138 -2.13 -4.93 -0.11
N GLU A 139 -1.87 -4.25 -1.19
CA GLU A 139 -2.87 -3.50 -1.94
C GLU A 139 -2.70 -3.80 -3.43
N THR A 140 -3.69 -3.51 -4.24
CA THR A 140 -3.61 -3.56 -5.70
C THR A 140 -3.69 -2.16 -6.27
N CYS A 141 -3.01 -1.94 -7.40
CA CYS A 141 -3.09 -0.68 -8.12
C CYS A 141 -4.32 -0.63 -9.04
N GLU A 142 -4.48 0.49 -9.73
CA GLU A 142 -5.62 0.77 -10.63
C GLU A 142 -5.69 -0.19 -11.83
N GLU A 143 -4.61 -0.92 -12.13
CA GLU A 143 -4.56 -1.89 -13.24
C GLU A 143 -5.51 -3.08 -13.05
N GLN A 144 -6.04 -3.27 -11.84
CA GLN A 144 -7.05 -4.28 -11.48
C GLN A 144 -6.75 -5.66 -12.10
N PRO A 145 -5.73 -6.37 -11.62
CA PRO A 145 -5.28 -7.60 -12.24
C PRO A 145 -6.40 -8.65 -12.27
N VAL A 146 -6.55 -9.32 -13.41
CA VAL A 146 -7.51 -10.42 -13.52
C VAL A 146 -7.25 -11.50 -12.45
N PRO A 147 -8.28 -12.23 -11.98
CA PRO A 147 -8.16 -13.17 -10.86
C PRO A 147 -7.03 -14.21 -11.01
N GLN A 148 -6.74 -14.63 -12.24
CA GLN A 148 -5.65 -15.58 -12.52
C GLN A 148 -4.29 -14.95 -12.26
N LEU A 149 -4.09 -13.70 -12.66
CA LEU A 149 -2.84 -12.97 -12.41
C LEU A 149 -2.68 -12.68 -10.93
N TYR A 150 -3.74 -12.20 -10.26
CA TYR A 150 -3.74 -12.00 -8.82
C TYR A 150 -3.31 -13.25 -8.06
N ARG A 151 -3.89 -14.42 -8.42
CA ARG A 151 -3.51 -15.71 -7.84
C ARG A 151 -2.03 -16.03 -8.08
N LYS A 152 -1.51 -15.78 -9.28
CA LYS A 152 -0.10 -15.99 -9.63
C LYS A 152 0.83 -15.13 -8.76
N MET A 153 0.48 -13.85 -8.57
CA MET A 153 1.22 -12.91 -7.72
C MET A 153 1.29 -13.41 -6.27
N VAL A 154 0.15 -13.75 -5.67
CA VAL A 154 0.09 -14.29 -4.30
C VAL A 154 0.86 -15.61 -4.17
N GLN A 155 0.75 -16.51 -5.16
CA GLN A 155 1.52 -17.75 -5.17
C GLN A 155 3.03 -17.51 -5.27
N THR A 156 3.46 -16.47 -5.96
CA THR A 156 4.87 -16.09 -6.03
C THR A 156 5.37 -15.62 -4.67
N LEU A 157 4.63 -14.76 -3.98
CA LEU A 157 4.96 -14.39 -2.60
C LEU A 157 4.94 -15.61 -1.65
N LYS A 158 4.00 -16.54 -1.83
CA LYS A 158 3.96 -17.76 -1.01
C LYS A 158 5.24 -18.58 -1.12
N LYS A 159 5.85 -18.64 -2.30
CA LYS A 159 7.11 -19.41 -2.52
C LYS A 159 8.28 -18.83 -1.75
N THR A 160 8.26 -17.56 -1.35
CA THR A 160 9.30 -16.95 -0.52
C THR A 160 9.25 -17.42 0.93
N GLY A 161 8.15 -18.08 1.34
CA GLY A 161 7.95 -18.58 2.71
C GLY A 161 7.52 -17.51 3.72
N ILE A 162 7.29 -16.27 3.30
CA ILE A 162 6.96 -15.17 4.24
C ILE A 162 5.65 -15.39 4.99
N PHE A 163 4.66 -16.06 4.38
CA PHE A 163 3.37 -16.35 5.03
C PHE A 163 3.48 -17.30 6.23
N GLU A 164 4.62 -17.97 6.41
CA GLU A 164 4.85 -18.86 7.55
C GLU A 164 5.38 -18.13 8.79
N VAL A 165 5.85 -16.88 8.62
CA VAL A 165 6.58 -16.16 9.67
C VAL A 165 5.99 -14.78 10.01
N ILE A 166 5.13 -14.22 9.17
CA ILE A 166 4.46 -12.94 9.44
C ILE A 166 3.42 -13.07 10.54
N SER A 167 3.14 -11.97 11.25
CA SER A 167 2.11 -11.91 12.29
C SER A 167 0.71 -11.73 11.76
N GLY A 168 0.55 -11.19 10.56
CA GLY A 168 -0.75 -10.93 9.95
C GLY A 168 -0.64 -10.26 8.60
N ILE A 169 -1.80 -10.06 7.96
CA ILE A 169 -1.92 -9.40 6.67
C ILE A 169 -2.97 -8.29 6.79
N ILE A 170 -2.65 -7.13 6.25
CA ILE A 170 -3.61 -6.06 6.00
C ILE A 170 -3.79 -5.98 4.49
N CYS A 171 -5.02 -6.14 4.02
CA CYS A 171 -5.37 -5.96 2.62
C CYS A 171 -5.98 -4.57 2.44
N GLY A 172 -5.38 -3.76 1.58
CA GLY A 172 -5.94 -2.54 1.06
C GLY A 172 -6.75 -2.80 -0.21
N LYS A 173 -7.49 -1.80 -0.63
CA LYS A 173 -8.23 -1.81 -1.88
C LYS A 173 -7.37 -1.23 -2.99
#